data_8f09aae4184457ec9e6cf67a5c879281
#
_entry.id   8f09aae4184457ec9e6cf67a5c879281
#
_cell.length_a   1.000
_cell.length_b   1.000
_cell.length_c   1.000
_cell.angle_alpha   90.00
_cell.angle_beta   90.00
_cell.angle_gamma   90.00
#
_symmetry.space_group_name_H-M   'P 1'
#
loop_
_entity.id
_entity.type
_entity.pdbx_description
1 polymer ?
#
loop_
_entity_poly.entity_id
_entity_poly.type
_entity_poly.pdbx_seq_one_letter_code
_entity_poly.pdbx_strand_id
1 'polypeptide(L)'
;YHYEDLLLLFEKYSAKNLKNMATIVDTNHSNSNKQYEQQIRIAKEVLHSRQVDSDVRGLVKGLMIESYIEPGNQKIGPNHVYGKSITDACLGWEESEKLLYTIAEMC
;
A
#
# COMPACT_ATOMS: atom_id res chain seq x y z
N TYR A 1 -2.49 2.42 9.29
CA TYR A 1 -3.32 1.98 8.17
C TYR A 1 -4.56 1.19 8.60
N HIS A 2 -4.64 0.83 9.86
CA HIS A 2 -5.83 0.14 10.38
C HIS A 2 -7.05 1.04 10.32
N TYR A 3 -8.21 0.43 10.43
CA TYR A 3 -9.49 1.14 10.35
C TYR A 3 -9.54 2.35 11.32
N GLU A 4 -9.13 2.14 12.57
CA GLU A 4 -9.12 3.19 13.60
C GLU A 4 -8.17 4.34 13.24
N ASP A 5 -7.02 4.03 12.65
CA ASP A 5 -6.04 5.03 12.23
C ASP A 5 -6.60 5.89 11.11
N LEU A 6 -7.30 5.28 10.17
CA LEU A 6 -7.92 5.99 9.05
C LEU A 6 -9.08 6.88 9.51
N LEU A 7 -9.87 6.45 10.48
CA LEU A 7 -10.90 7.27 11.08
C LEU A 7 -10.30 8.48 11.80
N LEU A 8 -9.23 8.28 12.57
CA LEU A 8 -8.54 9.36 13.26
C LEU A 8 -7.97 10.38 12.26
N LEU A 9 -7.38 9.88 11.17
CA LEU A 9 -6.87 10.74 10.11
C LEU A 9 -8.01 11.55 9.46
N PHE A 10 -9.14 10.91 9.20
CA PHE A 10 -10.33 11.58 8.67
C PHE A 10 -10.79 12.73 9.57
N GLU A 11 -10.87 12.49 10.88
CA GLU A 11 -11.24 13.53 11.85
C GLU A 11 -10.27 14.72 11.82
N LYS A 12 -8.97 14.44 11.83
CA LYS A 12 -7.93 15.48 11.81
C LYS A 12 -7.93 16.26 10.50
N TYR A 13 -8.12 15.57 9.38
CA TYR A 13 -8.17 16.19 8.07
C TYR A 13 -9.39 17.10 7.96
N SER A 14 -10.56 16.61 8.38
CA SER A 14 -11.81 17.37 8.36
C SER A 14 -11.72 18.63 9.23
N ALA A 15 -11.09 18.53 10.40
CA ALA A 15 -10.92 19.67 11.32
C ALA A 15 -10.06 20.80 10.72
N LYS A 16 -9.21 20.49 9.75
CA LYS A 16 -8.39 21.50 9.06
C LYS A 16 -9.14 22.25 7.97
N ASN A 17 -10.34 21.82 7.64
CA ASN A 17 -11.19 22.45 6.62
C ASN A 17 -10.47 22.62 5.27
N LEU A 18 -9.66 21.62 4.90
CA LEU A 18 -8.89 21.63 3.66
C LEU A 18 -9.75 21.18 2.48
N LYS A 19 -9.40 21.66 1.30
CA LYS A 19 -10.04 21.23 0.04
C LYS A 19 -9.40 19.92 -0.45
N ASN A 20 -10.16 19.16 -1.23
CA ASN A 20 -9.66 17.96 -1.92
C ASN A 20 -9.10 16.91 -0.94
N MET A 21 -9.91 16.50 0.04
CA MET A 21 -9.53 15.46 0.98
C MET A 21 -9.05 14.21 0.22
N ALA A 22 -7.82 13.82 0.45
CA ALA A 22 -7.21 12.65 -0.20
C ALA A 22 -6.03 12.13 0.60
N THR A 23 -5.92 10.82 0.68
CA THR A 23 -4.79 10.12 1.28
C THR A 23 -4.42 8.95 0.41
N ILE A 24 -3.13 8.76 0.21
CA ILE A 24 -2.57 7.54 -0.38
C ILE A 24 -1.93 6.76 0.77
N VAL A 25 -2.33 5.49 0.93
CA VAL A 25 -1.78 4.63 1.98
C VAL A 25 -0.58 3.87 1.44
N ASP A 26 0.55 4.04 2.09
CA ASP A 26 1.77 3.29 1.81
C ASP A 26 1.62 1.88 2.41
N THR A 27 1.70 0.85 1.58
CA THR A 27 1.54 -0.54 2.02
C THR A 27 2.86 -1.17 2.47
N ASN A 28 3.97 -0.49 2.29
CA ASN A 28 5.29 -0.99 2.69
C ASN A 28 5.88 -0.15 3.84
N HIS A 29 7.20 0.01 3.87
CA HIS A 29 7.93 0.79 4.88
C HIS A 29 7.49 0.47 6.31
N SER A 30 7.09 1.49 7.08
CA SER A 30 6.67 1.31 8.48
C SER A 30 5.40 0.49 8.62
N ASN A 31 4.46 0.62 7.70
CA ASN A 31 3.18 -0.10 7.77
C ASN A 31 3.32 -1.61 7.64
N SER A 32 4.32 -2.07 6.88
CA SER A 32 4.63 -3.49 6.74
C SER A 32 5.78 -3.94 7.65
N ASN A 33 6.37 -3.02 8.41
CA ASN A 33 7.62 -3.24 9.14
C ASN A 33 8.72 -3.75 8.18
N LYS A 34 8.73 -3.21 6.96
CA LYS A 34 9.63 -3.59 5.86
C LYS A 34 9.54 -5.06 5.41
N GLN A 35 8.45 -5.73 5.75
CA GLN A 35 8.15 -7.08 5.27
C GLN A 35 7.28 -6.96 4.02
N TYR A 36 7.90 -6.96 2.85
CA TYR A 36 7.25 -6.62 1.58
C TYR A 36 6.05 -7.53 1.26
N GLU A 37 6.05 -8.77 1.73
CA GLU A 37 4.95 -9.70 1.51
C GLU A 37 3.65 -9.23 2.19
N GLN A 38 3.76 -8.44 3.25
CA GLN A 38 2.62 -7.89 3.97
C GLN A 38 1.85 -6.85 3.18
N GLN A 39 2.44 -6.30 2.13
CA GLN A 39 1.77 -5.30 1.29
C GLN A 39 0.42 -5.78 0.76
N ILE A 40 0.33 -7.07 0.41
CA ILE A 40 -0.90 -7.67 -0.12
C ILE A 40 -2.01 -7.63 0.95
N ARG A 41 -1.69 -8.06 2.15
CA ARG A 41 -2.63 -8.06 3.28
C ARG A 41 -3.07 -6.64 3.64
N ILE A 42 -2.11 -5.73 3.72
CA ILE A 42 -2.37 -4.32 4.09
C ILE A 42 -3.27 -3.66 3.04
N ALA A 43 -2.99 -3.86 1.75
CA ALA A 43 -3.84 -3.34 0.69
C ALA A 43 -5.28 -3.84 0.83
N LYS A 44 -5.47 -5.14 1.07
CA LYS A 44 -6.80 -5.73 1.27
C LYS A 44 -7.51 -5.16 2.49
N GLU A 45 -6.80 -4.98 3.59
CA GLU A 45 -7.36 -4.40 4.81
C GLU A 45 -7.85 -2.97 4.58
N VAL A 46 -7.05 -2.14 3.93
CA VAL A 46 -7.42 -0.76 3.60
C VAL A 46 -8.63 -0.73 2.67
N LEU A 47 -8.64 -1.57 1.64
CA LEU A 47 -9.77 -1.65 0.71
C LEU A 47 -11.05 -2.13 1.40
N HIS A 48 -10.93 -3.08 2.34
CA HIS A 48 -12.07 -3.52 3.14
C HIS A 48 -12.63 -2.37 3.98
N SER A 49 -11.77 -1.59 4.62
CA SER A 49 -12.20 -0.41 5.38
C SER A 49 -12.95 0.60 4.50
N ARG A 50 -12.51 0.80 3.25
CA ARG A 50 -13.21 1.64 2.29
C ARG A 50 -14.61 1.09 1.92
N GLN A 51 -14.74 -0.22 1.87
CA GLN A 51 -16.03 -0.85 1.53
C GLN A 51 -17.07 -0.66 2.64
N VAL A 52 -16.64 -0.72 3.90
CA VAL A 52 -17.56 -0.69 5.05
C VAL A 52 -17.82 0.71 5.61
N ASP A 53 -17.01 1.69 5.24
CA ASP A 53 -17.09 3.03 5.81
C ASP A 53 -16.98 4.11 4.72
N SER A 54 -18.01 4.97 4.62
CA SER A 54 -18.04 6.02 3.60
C SER A 54 -17.03 7.14 3.85
N ASP A 55 -16.69 7.43 5.10
CA ASP A 55 -15.69 8.44 5.44
C ASP A 55 -14.30 7.97 5.03
N VAL A 56 -13.98 6.70 5.28
CA VAL A 56 -12.73 6.10 4.83
C VAL A 56 -12.67 6.08 3.30
N ARG A 57 -13.78 5.74 2.65
CA ARG A 57 -13.85 5.78 1.18
C ARG A 57 -13.60 7.17 0.63
N GLY A 58 -14.13 8.18 1.29
CA GLY A 58 -13.92 9.58 0.90
C GLY A 58 -12.49 10.06 1.11
N LEU A 59 -11.81 9.53 2.11
CA LEU A 59 -10.44 9.91 2.47
C LEU A 59 -9.40 9.18 1.62
N VAL A 60 -9.46 7.85 1.56
CA VAL A 60 -8.44 7.03 0.92
C VAL A 60 -8.69 6.95 -0.58
N LYS A 61 -7.81 7.57 -1.36
CA LYS A 61 -7.91 7.65 -2.82
C LYS A 61 -6.95 6.73 -3.55
N GLY A 62 -5.97 6.18 -2.87
CA GLY A 62 -5.02 5.30 -3.52
C GLY A 62 -4.13 4.54 -2.54
N LEU A 63 -3.35 3.65 -3.12
CA LEU A 63 -2.35 2.86 -2.42
C LEU A 63 -0.99 3.10 -3.07
N MET A 64 0.06 3.07 -2.26
CA MET A 64 1.44 3.04 -2.74
C MET A 64 1.97 1.63 -2.51
N ILE A 65 2.37 0.96 -3.58
CA ILE A 65 2.83 -0.42 -3.54
C ILE A 65 4.23 -0.48 -4.14
N GLU A 66 5.17 -1.04 -3.42
CA GLU A 66 6.52 -1.25 -3.93
C GLU A 66 6.62 -2.59 -4.63
N SER A 67 6.90 -2.53 -5.92
CA SER A 67 6.90 -3.67 -6.82
C SER A 67 8.10 -3.62 -7.76
N TYR A 68 8.59 -4.79 -8.11
CA TYR A 68 9.70 -4.96 -9.06
C TYR A 68 9.43 -6.22 -9.90
N ILE A 69 10.35 -6.59 -10.78
CA ILE A 69 10.17 -7.81 -11.57
C ILE A 69 10.37 -9.04 -10.70
N GLU A 70 11.49 -9.09 -9.98
CA GLU A 70 11.81 -10.16 -9.05
C GLU A 70 11.51 -9.73 -7.61
N PRO A 71 11.01 -10.63 -6.75
CA PRO A 71 10.68 -10.28 -5.38
C PRO A 71 11.92 -10.10 -4.50
N GLY A 72 11.73 -9.31 -3.44
CA GLY A 72 12.77 -9.09 -2.43
C GLY A 72 13.72 -7.95 -2.79
N ASN A 73 14.93 -8.05 -2.29
CA ASN A 73 16.01 -7.11 -2.59
C ASN A 73 17.38 -7.80 -2.64
N GLN A 74 18.38 -7.06 -3.07
CA GLN A 74 19.76 -7.53 -3.16
C GLN A 74 20.71 -6.39 -2.83
N LYS A 75 21.92 -6.75 -2.44
CA LYS A 75 23.03 -5.81 -2.32
C LYS A 75 23.68 -5.60 -3.68
N ILE A 76 24.18 -4.40 -3.93
CA ILE A 76 25.00 -4.12 -5.12
C ILE A 76 26.25 -4.98 -5.06
N GLY A 77 26.53 -5.71 -6.13
CA GLY A 77 27.68 -6.60 -6.17
C GLY A 77 27.82 -7.35 -7.51
N PRO A 78 28.82 -8.27 -7.59
CA PRO A 78 29.14 -8.94 -8.85
C PRO A 78 28.08 -9.92 -9.34
N ASN A 79 27.23 -10.44 -8.45
CA ASN A 79 26.18 -11.40 -8.80
C ASN A 79 24.82 -10.72 -8.88
N HIS A 80 24.76 -9.59 -9.58
CA HIS A 80 23.56 -8.77 -9.71
C HIS A 80 22.45 -9.51 -10.47
N VAL A 81 21.26 -9.60 -9.87
CA VAL A 81 20.08 -10.18 -10.51
C VAL A 81 19.29 -9.07 -11.19
N TYR A 82 19.07 -9.21 -12.49
CA TYR A 82 18.27 -8.25 -13.25
C TYR A 82 16.83 -8.20 -12.73
N GLY A 83 16.30 -6.99 -12.58
CA GLY A 83 14.90 -6.82 -12.17
C GLY A 83 14.63 -7.00 -10.70
N LYS A 84 15.65 -6.99 -9.85
CA LYS A 84 15.51 -7.09 -8.40
C LYS A 84 15.98 -5.80 -7.73
N SER A 85 15.22 -5.31 -6.75
CA SER A 85 15.51 -4.06 -6.04
C SER A 85 16.88 -4.09 -5.37
N ILE A 86 17.59 -2.97 -5.41
CA ILE A 86 18.85 -2.78 -4.68
C ILE A 86 18.65 -1.91 -3.42
N THR A 87 17.42 -1.53 -3.16
CA THR A 87 17.02 -0.75 -1.98
C THR A 87 16.01 -1.57 -1.16
N ASP A 88 14.84 -1.04 -0.89
CA ASP A 88 13.82 -1.76 -0.11
C ASP A 88 13.30 -2.99 -0.86
N ALA A 89 12.97 -4.03 -0.10
CA ALA A 89 12.42 -5.25 -0.66
C ALA A 89 11.01 -5.02 -1.21
N CYS A 90 10.76 -5.53 -2.41
CA CYS A 90 9.54 -5.29 -3.18
C CYS A 90 8.80 -6.59 -3.47
N LEU A 91 7.49 -6.47 -3.77
CA LEU A 91 6.76 -7.57 -4.40
C LEU A 91 7.35 -7.87 -5.78
N GLY A 92 7.33 -9.14 -6.18
CA GLY A 92 7.66 -9.51 -7.54
C GLY A 92 6.45 -9.30 -8.46
N TRP A 93 6.67 -9.43 -9.77
CA TRP A 93 5.62 -9.14 -10.75
C TRP A 93 4.40 -10.06 -10.61
N GLU A 94 4.61 -11.36 -10.39
CA GLU A 94 3.49 -12.31 -10.27
C GLU A 94 2.51 -11.91 -9.16
N GLU A 95 3.02 -11.58 -7.97
CA GLU A 95 2.19 -11.15 -6.85
C GLU A 95 1.59 -9.76 -7.08
N SER A 96 2.35 -8.89 -7.73
CA SER A 96 1.86 -7.54 -8.07
C SER A 96 0.69 -7.60 -9.05
N GLU A 97 0.77 -8.44 -10.07
CA GLU A 97 -0.31 -8.63 -11.04
C GLU A 97 -1.58 -9.16 -10.35
N LYS A 98 -1.45 -10.18 -9.52
CA LYS A 98 -2.56 -10.71 -8.73
C LYS A 98 -3.19 -9.66 -7.84
N LEU A 99 -2.36 -8.84 -7.20
CA LEU A 99 -2.82 -7.77 -6.32
C LEU A 99 -3.61 -6.71 -7.11
N LEU A 100 -3.17 -6.34 -8.31
CA LEU A 100 -3.90 -5.40 -9.15
C LEU A 100 -5.31 -5.90 -9.49
N TYR A 101 -5.45 -7.17 -9.83
CA TYR A 101 -6.78 -7.76 -10.07
C TYR A 101 -7.62 -7.75 -8.79
N THR A 102 -7.04 -8.07 -7.66
CA THR A 102 -7.73 -8.02 -6.36
C THR A 102 -8.22 -6.60 -6.05
N ILE A 103 -7.37 -5.61 -6.26
CA ILE A 103 -7.73 -4.19 -6.06
C ILE A 103 -8.90 -3.81 -6.96
N ALA A 104 -8.86 -4.20 -8.23
CA ALA A 104 -9.94 -3.91 -9.18
C ALA A 104 -11.28 -4.51 -8.74
N GLU A 105 -11.26 -5.72 -8.18
CA GLU A 105 -12.48 -6.37 -7.66
C GLU A 105 -13.01 -5.70 -6.39
N MET A 106 -12.14 -5.16 -5.56
CA MET A 106 -12.50 -4.56 -4.27
C MET A 106 -12.81 -3.06 -4.33
N CYS A 107 -12.50 -2.41 -5.43
CA CYS A 107 -12.78 -0.98 -5.60
C CYS A 107 -14.26 -0.67 -5.79
#